data_e711e65186bd64c0ce7602cd70c9f538
#
_entry.id   e711e65186bd64c0ce7602cd70c9f538
#
_cell.length_a   1.000
_cell.length_b   1.000
_cell.length_c   1.000
_cell.angle_alpha   90.00
_cell.angle_beta   90.00
_cell.angle_gamma   90.00
#
_symmetry.space_group_name_H-M   'P 1'
#
loop_
_entity.id
_entity.type
_entity.pdbx_description
1 polymer ?
#
loop_
_entity_poly.entity_id
_entity_poly.type
_entity_poly.pdbx_seq_one_letter_code
_entity_poly.pdbx_strand_id
1 'polypeptide(L)'
;MSTTSQTSSTAYAVMQRIFEEGFATGDGSVADELCSPDLLDHQFGTAGRGADAVAHIRDAMRDVHGAFPDIKFTIEDAVESGDTIWVRVRAQGTATGPYFGPPSGRPVDFTVIDVCRVVDGRIVEHWGVPDRFAALAQTGVLDRLAA
;
A
#
# COMPACT_ATOMS: atom_id res chain seq x y z
N MET A 1 -2.96 -32.79 13.12
CA MET A 1 -2.74 -31.38 12.81
C MET A 1 -3.15 -31.15 11.37
N SER A 2 -4.28 -30.51 11.17
CA SER A 2 -4.71 -30.14 9.81
C SER A 2 -3.91 -28.94 9.38
N THR A 3 -2.95 -29.14 8.48
CA THR A 3 -2.42 -28.06 7.68
C THR A 3 -3.53 -27.63 6.73
N THR A 4 -4.28 -26.61 7.12
CA THR A 4 -5.18 -25.94 6.21
C THR A 4 -4.29 -25.29 5.15
N SER A 5 -4.20 -25.92 3.99
CA SER A 5 -3.70 -25.27 2.80
C SER A 5 -4.61 -24.05 2.59
N GLN A 6 -4.14 -22.86 2.96
CA GLN A 6 -4.84 -21.65 2.60
C GLN A 6 -4.74 -21.54 1.08
N THR A 7 -5.78 -21.98 0.40
CA THR A 7 -5.98 -21.62 -0.99
C THR A 7 -6.11 -20.10 -0.99
N SER A 8 -5.14 -19.38 -1.60
CA SER A 8 -5.21 -17.94 -1.66
C SER A 8 -6.47 -17.53 -2.41
N SER A 9 -7.33 -16.74 -1.75
CA SER A 9 -8.53 -16.21 -2.36
C SER A 9 -8.20 -15.24 -3.49
N THR A 10 -9.18 -14.93 -4.35
CA THR A 10 -9.05 -13.88 -5.36
C THR A 10 -8.72 -12.54 -4.72
N ALA A 11 -9.35 -12.20 -3.59
CA ALA A 11 -9.07 -10.95 -2.88
C ALA A 11 -7.62 -10.89 -2.36
N TYR A 12 -7.12 -11.99 -1.80
CA TYR A 12 -5.72 -12.07 -1.37
C TYR A 12 -4.76 -11.87 -2.54
N ALA A 13 -5.02 -12.55 -3.67
CA ALA A 13 -4.19 -12.42 -4.87
C ALA A 13 -4.19 -10.97 -5.41
N VAL A 14 -5.32 -10.27 -5.36
CA VAL A 14 -5.42 -8.84 -5.74
C VAL A 14 -4.54 -8.00 -4.82
N MET A 15 -4.63 -8.19 -3.50
CA MET A 15 -3.81 -7.45 -2.54
C MET A 15 -2.32 -7.72 -2.73
N GLN A 16 -1.94 -8.96 -2.97
CA GLN A 16 -0.56 -9.34 -3.23
C GLN A 16 -0.01 -8.60 -4.47
N ARG A 17 -0.76 -8.57 -5.55
CA ARG A 17 -0.38 -7.87 -6.77
C ARG A 17 -0.28 -6.36 -6.58
N ILE A 18 -1.21 -5.75 -5.84
CA ILE A 18 -1.17 -4.32 -5.52
C ILE A 18 0.16 -3.95 -4.86
N PHE A 19 0.60 -4.74 -3.88
CA PHE A 19 1.85 -4.45 -3.18
C PHE A 19 3.09 -4.84 -3.98
N GLU A 20 3.14 -6.07 -4.52
CA GLU A 20 4.36 -6.60 -5.17
C GLU A 20 4.57 -6.08 -6.58
N GLU A 21 3.51 -5.87 -7.36
CA GLU A 21 3.59 -5.41 -8.74
C GLU A 21 3.36 -3.89 -8.88
N GLY A 22 2.59 -3.29 -7.98
CA GLY A 22 2.26 -1.87 -8.00
C GLY A 22 3.20 -1.03 -7.15
N PHE A 23 3.06 -1.09 -5.83
CA PHE A 23 3.85 -0.25 -4.91
C PHE A 23 5.35 -0.58 -4.91
N ALA A 24 5.73 -1.85 -5.01
CA ALA A 24 7.13 -2.24 -4.99
C ALA A 24 7.89 -1.86 -6.27
N THR A 25 7.20 -1.73 -7.39
CA THR A 25 7.82 -1.43 -8.69
C THR A 25 7.54 -0.01 -9.20
N GLY A 26 6.53 0.65 -8.66
CA GLY A 26 6.05 1.94 -9.16
C GLY A 26 5.20 1.85 -10.42
N ASP A 27 4.78 0.64 -10.82
CA ASP A 27 3.94 0.43 -12.00
C ASP A 27 2.47 0.79 -11.71
N GLY A 28 2.10 2.02 -12.02
CA GLY A 28 0.75 2.53 -11.82
C GLY A 28 -0.32 1.84 -12.68
N SER A 29 0.04 1.13 -13.75
CA SER A 29 -0.91 0.39 -14.57
C SER A 29 -1.62 -0.73 -13.79
N VAL A 30 -1.00 -1.20 -12.73
CA VAL A 30 -1.60 -2.18 -11.80
C VAL A 30 -2.84 -1.60 -11.13
N ALA A 31 -2.85 -0.30 -10.79
CA ALA A 31 -4.03 0.37 -10.26
C ALA A 31 -5.18 0.39 -11.28
N ASP A 32 -4.88 0.66 -12.54
CA ASP A 32 -5.89 0.67 -13.61
C ASP A 32 -6.50 -0.72 -13.82
N GLU A 33 -5.70 -1.77 -13.68
CA GLU A 33 -6.16 -3.15 -13.86
C GLU A 33 -6.97 -3.65 -12.66
N LEU A 34 -6.49 -3.41 -11.43
CA LEU A 34 -7.03 -4.04 -10.22
C LEU A 34 -8.02 -3.17 -9.44
N CYS A 35 -8.13 -1.88 -9.74
CA CYS A 35 -9.15 -1.02 -9.16
C CYS A 35 -10.35 -0.88 -10.10
N SER A 36 -11.55 -0.86 -9.51
CA SER A 36 -12.76 -0.52 -10.24
C SER A 36 -12.68 0.92 -10.75
N PRO A 37 -13.21 1.23 -11.96
CA PRO A 37 -13.37 2.60 -12.42
C PRO A 37 -14.22 3.48 -11.49
N ASP A 38 -15.04 2.86 -10.64
CA ASP A 38 -15.91 3.52 -9.66
C ASP A 38 -15.35 3.43 -8.23
N LEU A 39 -14.05 3.19 -8.07
CA LEU A 39 -13.38 3.05 -6.77
C LEU A 39 -13.76 4.18 -5.82
N LEU A 40 -14.12 3.82 -4.58
CA LEU A 40 -14.23 4.74 -3.46
C LEU A 40 -12.99 4.58 -2.58
N ASP A 41 -12.18 5.62 -2.49
CA ASP A 41 -10.97 5.64 -1.67
C ASP A 41 -11.18 6.52 -0.44
N HIS A 42 -10.88 5.98 0.74
CA HIS A 42 -10.98 6.67 2.03
C HIS A 42 -9.60 7.04 2.59
N GLN A 43 -8.55 6.82 1.81
CA GLN A 43 -7.22 7.01 2.36
C GLN A 43 -6.89 8.49 2.50
N PHE A 44 -6.58 8.91 3.73
CA PHE A 44 -5.65 9.97 4.03
C PHE A 44 -5.86 11.29 3.26
N GLY A 45 -6.91 12.04 3.56
CA GLY A 45 -7.08 13.38 2.99
C GLY A 45 -7.16 13.45 1.46
N THR A 46 -7.02 12.31 0.81
CA THR A 46 -7.15 12.12 -0.63
C THR A 46 -8.41 11.35 -0.97
N ALA A 47 -9.34 11.31 -0.03
CA ALA A 47 -10.63 10.65 -0.24
C ALA A 47 -11.22 11.11 -1.57
N GLY A 48 -11.55 10.14 -2.43
CA GLY A 48 -12.04 10.41 -3.76
C GLY A 48 -12.80 9.23 -4.32
N ARG A 49 -13.41 9.46 -5.46
CA ARG A 49 -14.21 8.47 -6.14
C ARG A 49 -13.87 8.44 -7.63
N GLY A 50 -13.94 7.25 -8.21
CA GLY A 50 -13.82 7.08 -9.66
C GLY A 50 -12.41 7.31 -10.17
N ALA A 51 -12.29 7.95 -11.32
CA ALA A 51 -11.02 8.16 -12.00
C ALA A 51 -10.00 8.92 -11.14
N ASP A 52 -10.43 9.87 -10.33
CA ASP A 52 -9.55 10.63 -9.44
C ASP A 52 -8.99 9.73 -8.33
N ALA A 53 -9.81 8.84 -7.76
CA ALA A 53 -9.35 7.88 -6.77
C ALA A 53 -8.29 6.92 -7.35
N VAL A 54 -8.55 6.37 -8.53
CA VAL A 54 -7.59 5.49 -9.22
C VAL A 54 -6.29 6.23 -9.54
N ALA A 55 -6.38 7.49 -9.98
CA ALA A 55 -5.20 8.32 -10.25
C ALA A 55 -4.36 8.54 -8.98
N HIS A 56 -4.99 8.76 -7.83
CA HIS A 56 -4.28 8.90 -6.54
C HIS A 56 -3.54 7.63 -6.16
N ILE A 57 -4.14 6.44 -6.36
CA ILE A 57 -3.47 5.16 -6.10
C ILE A 57 -2.26 5.01 -7.03
N ARG A 58 -2.43 5.34 -8.31
CA ARG A 58 -1.34 5.29 -9.30
C ARG A 58 -0.17 6.20 -8.90
N ASP A 59 -0.49 7.43 -8.50
CA ASP A 59 0.51 8.40 -8.05
C ASP A 59 1.20 7.93 -6.76
N ALA A 60 0.46 7.35 -5.83
CA ALA A 60 1.01 6.79 -4.60
C ALA A 60 1.99 5.64 -4.89
N MET A 61 1.69 4.77 -5.84
CA MET A 61 2.61 3.70 -6.26
C MET A 61 3.93 4.28 -6.78
N ARG A 62 3.85 5.30 -7.64
CA ARG A 62 5.03 5.98 -8.16
C ARG A 62 5.84 6.65 -7.05
N ASP A 63 5.18 7.37 -6.16
CA ASP A 63 5.83 8.17 -5.13
C ASP A 63 6.49 7.30 -4.05
N VAL A 64 5.84 6.22 -3.64
CA VAL A 64 6.41 5.26 -2.68
C VAL A 64 7.64 4.57 -3.28
N HIS A 65 7.55 4.09 -4.52
CA HIS A 65 8.70 3.49 -5.20
C HIS A 65 9.82 4.52 -5.40
N GLY A 66 9.49 5.76 -5.74
CA GLY A 66 10.47 6.84 -5.86
C GLY A 66 11.21 7.14 -4.57
N ALA A 67 10.51 7.09 -3.43
CA ALA A 67 11.11 7.29 -2.11
C ALA A 67 11.97 6.11 -1.66
N PHE A 68 11.49 4.89 -1.91
CA PHE A 68 12.10 3.63 -1.48
C PHE A 68 12.24 2.67 -2.67
N PRO A 69 13.25 2.87 -3.56
CA PRO A 69 13.34 2.06 -4.79
C PRO A 69 13.54 0.55 -4.55
N ASP A 70 14.09 0.18 -3.41
CA ASP A 70 14.32 -1.21 -2.99
C ASP A 70 13.20 -1.77 -2.10
N ILE A 71 12.05 -1.08 -2.02
CA ILE A 71 10.99 -1.45 -1.08
C ILE A 71 10.47 -2.86 -1.36
N LYS A 72 10.31 -3.62 -0.27
CA LYS A 72 9.71 -4.95 -0.26
C LYS A 72 8.49 -4.94 0.65
N PHE A 73 7.40 -5.46 0.16
CA PHE A 73 6.18 -5.66 0.93
C PHE A 73 5.96 -7.15 1.20
N THR A 74 5.60 -7.45 2.44
CA THR A 74 5.26 -8.81 2.86
C THR A 74 3.91 -8.78 3.55
N ILE A 75 2.93 -9.49 3.03
CA ILE A 75 1.65 -9.69 3.72
C ILE A 75 1.90 -10.68 4.85
N GLU A 76 1.84 -10.18 6.08
CA GLU A 76 2.12 -10.98 7.27
C GLU A 76 0.86 -11.66 7.81
N ASP A 77 -0.31 -11.07 7.57
CA ASP A 77 -1.59 -11.61 8.00
C ASP A 77 -2.73 -11.08 7.13
N ALA A 78 -3.78 -11.88 6.98
CA ALA A 78 -4.96 -11.51 6.21
C ALA A 78 -6.20 -12.17 6.80
N VAL A 79 -7.30 -11.41 6.83
CA VAL A 79 -8.62 -11.88 7.26
C VAL A 79 -9.65 -11.43 6.24
N GLU A 80 -10.54 -12.31 5.85
CA GLU A 80 -11.64 -12.01 4.95
C GLU A 80 -12.98 -12.19 5.64
N SER A 81 -13.91 -11.28 5.34
CA SER A 81 -15.30 -11.36 5.76
C SER A 81 -16.19 -10.84 4.64
N GLY A 82 -16.99 -11.70 4.03
CA GLY A 82 -17.76 -11.35 2.84
C GLY A 82 -16.83 -10.95 1.69
N ASP A 83 -17.07 -9.78 1.11
CA ASP A 83 -16.24 -9.22 0.05
C ASP A 83 -15.08 -8.34 0.56
N THR A 84 -14.90 -8.26 1.90
CA THR A 84 -13.89 -7.41 2.54
C THR A 84 -12.68 -8.24 2.96
N ILE A 85 -11.50 -7.75 2.63
CA ILE A 85 -10.22 -8.31 3.09
C ILE A 85 -9.45 -7.26 3.90
N TRP A 86 -8.91 -7.71 5.03
CA TRP A 86 -8.01 -6.95 5.88
C TRP A 86 -6.63 -7.57 5.78
N VAL A 87 -5.61 -6.77 5.51
CA VAL A 87 -4.23 -7.25 5.45
C VAL A 87 -3.34 -6.41 6.36
N ARG A 88 -2.40 -7.08 7.01
CA ARG A 88 -1.29 -6.45 7.71
C ARG A 88 -0.02 -6.72 6.91
N VAL A 89 0.60 -5.65 6.47
CA VAL A 89 1.72 -5.70 5.53
C VAL A 89 2.95 -5.06 6.17
N ARG A 90 4.08 -5.71 6.04
CA ARG A 90 5.38 -5.14 6.41
C ARG A 90 6.03 -4.52 5.20
N ALA A 91 6.46 -3.28 5.33
CA ALA A 91 7.20 -2.54 4.31
C ALA A 91 8.65 -2.32 4.79
N GLN A 92 9.61 -2.74 3.97
CA GLN A 92 11.04 -2.61 4.28
C GLN A 92 11.78 -2.05 3.07
N GLY A 93 12.64 -1.07 3.30
CA GLY A 93 13.42 -0.47 2.22
C GLY A 93 14.43 0.53 2.73
N THR A 94 14.94 1.34 1.82
CA THR A 94 15.94 2.39 2.10
C THR A 94 15.47 3.70 1.48
N ALA A 95 15.49 4.78 2.27
CA ALA A 95 15.03 6.09 1.85
C ALA A 95 16.05 6.80 0.95
N THR A 96 16.33 6.24 -0.22
CA THR A 96 17.28 6.81 -1.19
C THR A 96 16.65 7.83 -2.13
N GLY A 97 15.32 7.94 -2.12
CA GLY A 97 14.58 9.00 -2.79
C GLY A 97 13.91 9.95 -1.81
N PRO A 98 13.25 11.02 -2.29
CA PRO A 98 12.61 12.01 -1.44
C PRO A 98 11.37 11.44 -0.74
N TYR A 99 11.22 11.73 0.57
CA TYR A 99 10.05 11.37 1.37
C TYR A 99 9.79 12.49 2.39
N PHE A 100 8.82 13.34 2.10
CA PHE A 100 8.55 14.56 2.88
C PHE A 100 9.79 15.43 3.13
N GLY A 101 10.74 15.37 2.21
CA GLY A 101 12.00 16.08 2.26
C GLY A 101 13.09 15.35 1.48
N PRO A 102 14.34 15.80 1.56
CA PRO A 102 15.44 15.20 0.81
C PRO A 102 15.71 13.75 1.27
N PRO A 103 16.29 12.91 0.40
CA PRO A 103 16.68 11.56 0.74
C PRO A 103 17.57 11.51 1.99
N SER A 104 17.28 10.58 2.91
CA SER A 104 18.09 10.40 4.12
C SER A 104 19.08 9.24 4.01
N GLY A 105 18.84 8.29 3.10
CA GLY A 105 19.62 7.08 2.97
C GLY A 105 19.40 6.08 4.11
N ARG A 106 18.44 6.35 5.01
CA ARG A 106 18.17 5.51 6.18
C ARG A 106 17.27 4.32 5.82
N PRO A 107 17.46 3.17 6.50
CA PRO A 107 16.54 2.05 6.36
C PRO A 107 15.18 2.39 6.97
N VAL A 108 14.12 1.85 6.37
CA VAL A 108 12.76 1.91 6.89
C VAL A 108 12.18 0.51 7.05
N ASP A 109 11.36 0.36 8.09
CA ASP A 109 10.65 -0.88 8.39
C ASP A 109 9.38 -0.50 9.15
N PHE A 110 8.25 -0.53 8.46
CA PHE A 110 6.98 -0.08 9.05
C PHE A 110 5.82 -0.96 8.60
N THR A 111 4.73 -0.88 9.34
CA THR A 111 3.50 -1.64 9.07
C THR A 111 2.52 -0.81 8.26
N VAL A 112 1.80 -1.48 7.38
CA VAL A 112 0.63 -0.95 6.67
C VAL A 112 -0.57 -1.84 7.00
N ILE A 113 -1.68 -1.24 7.37
CA ILE A 113 -2.97 -1.91 7.47
C ILE A 113 -3.82 -1.44 6.30
N ASP A 114 -4.19 -2.35 5.44
CA ASP A 114 -5.08 -2.07 4.31
C ASP A 114 -6.36 -2.87 4.43
N VAL A 115 -7.46 -2.24 4.08
CA VAL A 115 -8.77 -2.85 4.02
C VAL A 115 -9.36 -2.58 2.65
N CYS A 116 -9.79 -3.62 1.95
CA CYS A 116 -10.40 -3.49 0.63
C CYS A 116 -11.67 -4.31 0.54
N ARG A 117 -12.67 -3.75 -0.14
CA ARG A 117 -13.75 -4.54 -0.71
C ARG A 117 -13.36 -4.92 -2.13
N VAL A 118 -13.42 -6.22 -2.42
CA VAL A 118 -13.05 -6.77 -3.73
C VAL A 118 -14.26 -7.47 -4.31
N VAL A 119 -14.68 -7.04 -5.49
CA VAL A 119 -15.83 -7.59 -6.22
C VAL A 119 -15.37 -7.89 -7.65
N ASP A 120 -15.62 -9.10 -8.11
CA ASP A 120 -15.22 -9.57 -9.44
C ASP A 120 -13.73 -9.33 -9.76
N GLY A 121 -12.87 -9.55 -8.77
CA GLY A 121 -11.43 -9.40 -8.90
C GLY A 121 -10.92 -7.97 -8.93
N ARG A 122 -11.75 -6.98 -8.60
CA ARG A 122 -11.37 -5.56 -8.55
C ARG A 122 -11.69 -4.93 -7.21
N ILE A 123 -10.84 -4.01 -6.79
CA ILE A 123 -11.04 -3.21 -5.58
C ILE A 123 -12.10 -2.15 -5.88
N VAL A 124 -13.21 -2.20 -5.14
CA VAL A 124 -14.31 -1.23 -5.26
C VAL A 124 -14.30 -0.19 -4.14
N GLU A 125 -13.68 -0.51 -3.01
CA GLU A 125 -13.56 0.39 -1.87
C GLU A 125 -12.26 0.10 -1.10
N HIS A 126 -11.58 1.14 -0.63
CA HIS A 126 -10.24 1.03 -0.04
C HIS A 126 -10.06 1.96 1.15
N TRP A 127 -9.45 1.43 2.21
CA TRP A 127 -8.91 2.16 3.34
C TRP A 127 -7.45 1.74 3.52
N GLY A 128 -6.52 2.68 3.53
CA GLY A 128 -5.10 2.41 3.74
C GLY A 128 -4.57 3.20 4.93
N VAL A 129 -3.94 2.52 5.87
CA VAL A 129 -3.37 3.13 7.07
C VAL A 129 -1.93 2.66 7.24
N PRO A 130 -0.98 3.26 6.50
CA PRO A 130 0.44 3.05 6.78
C PRO A 130 0.80 3.67 8.14
N ASP A 131 1.72 3.04 8.87
CA ASP A 131 2.32 3.65 10.05
C ASP A 131 3.26 4.79 9.63
N ARG A 132 2.64 5.89 9.26
CA ARG A 132 3.36 7.05 8.72
C ARG A 132 4.25 7.70 9.75
N PHE A 133 3.84 7.69 11.02
CA PHE A 133 4.67 8.21 12.09
C PHE A 133 6.00 7.45 12.20
N ALA A 134 5.96 6.12 12.15
CA ALA A 134 7.16 5.30 12.13
C ALA A 134 8.05 5.62 10.92
N ALA A 135 7.46 5.71 9.73
CA ALA A 135 8.19 6.06 8.52
C ALA A 135 8.85 7.45 8.60
N LEU A 136 8.13 8.45 9.11
CA LEU A 136 8.67 9.81 9.29
C LEU A 136 9.80 9.85 10.34
N ALA A 137 9.67 9.09 11.43
CA ALA A 137 10.71 8.97 12.44
C ALA A 137 11.97 8.30 11.87
N GLN A 138 11.79 7.18 11.17
CA GLN A 138 12.90 6.40 10.61
C GLN A 138 13.65 7.14 9.50
N THR A 139 12.96 7.95 8.70
CA THR A 139 13.58 8.76 7.66
C THR A 139 14.22 10.06 8.16
N GLY A 140 14.05 10.39 9.44
CA GLY A 140 14.60 11.59 10.05
C GLY A 140 13.77 12.87 9.82
N VAL A 141 12.57 12.75 9.24
CA VAL A 141 11.70 13.92 9.02
C VAL A 141 11.29 14.55 10.35
N LEU A 142 10.95 13.73 11.35
CA LEU A 142 10.56 14.23 12.69
C LEU A 142 11.70 15.00 13.37
N ASP A 143 12.94 14.59 13.19
CA ASP A 143 14.10 15.27 13.76
C ASP A 143 14.20 16.70 13.21
N ARG A 144 13.91 16.88 11.92
CA ARG A 144 13.92 18.21 11.28
C ARG A 144 12.78 19.10 11.76
N LEU A 145 11.64 18.52 12.09
CA LEU A 145 10.49 19.26 12.61
C LEU A 145 10.68 19.69 14.07
N ALA A 146 11.52 18.98 14.82
CA ALA A 146 11.83 19.27 16.22
C ALA A 146 12.99 20.28 16.37
N ALA A 147 13.66 20.62 15.30
CA ALA A 147 14.81 21.55 15.31
C ALA A 147 14.36 23.02 15.41
#